data_1adf48a3c04cde201b4bdfb2e9507e58
#
_entry.id   1adf48a3c04cde201b4bdfb2e9507e58
#
_cell.length_a   1.000
_cell.length_b   1.000
_cell.length_c   1.000
_cell.angle_alpha   90.00
_cell.angle_beta   90.00
_cell.angle_gamma   90.00
#
_symmetry.space_group_name_H-M   'P 1'
#
loop_
_entity.id
_entity.type
_entity.pdbx_description
1 polymer ?
#
loop_
_entity_poly.entity_id
_entity_poly.type
_entity_poly.pdbx_seq_one_letter_code
_entity_poly.pdbx_strand_id
1 'polypeptide(L)'
;MDFNQICKAIKEVRIQGAENVAIAALNAYSLNPTREAVKKLISLRPTEPCLRNALKFAQQDKHNISLALSHLENSFDNVAKIASKKIEDGMTVYTHCHSTTVTRTLIQAKKEG
;
A
#
# COMPACT_ATOMS: atom_id res chain seq x y z
N MET A 1 6.98 13.00 -9.49
CA MET A 1 7.63 11.91 -10.27
C MET A 1 6.78 11.59 -11.49
N ASP A 2 7.40 11.31 -12.62
CA ASP A 2 6.69 10.82 -13.80
C ASP A 2 6.51 9.29 -13.72
N PHE A 3 5.80 8.74 -14.70
CA PHE A 3 5.51 7.30 -14.77
C PHE A 3 6.79 6.45 -14.72
N ASN A 4 7.78 6.81 -15.53
CA ASN A 4 9.03 6.03 -15.60
C ASN A 4 9.83 6.10 -14.32
N GLN A 5 9.83 7.24 -13.64
CA GLN A 5 10.50 7.39 -12.34
C GLN A 5 9.84 6.54 -11.26
N ILE A 6 8.52 6.48 -11.25
CA ILE A 6 7.78 5.63 -10.31
C ILE A 6 8.08 4.16 -10.58
N CYS A 7 8.04 3.73 -11.84
CA CYS A 7 8.38 2.36 -12.23
C CYS A 7 9.77 1.97 -11.77
N LYS A 8 10.73 2.85 -11.98
CA LYS A 8 12.13 2.62 -11.55
C LYS A 8 12.22 2.49 -10.03
N ALA A 9 11.54 3.35 -9.29
CA ALA A 9 11.53 3.31 -7.83
C ALA A 9 10.94 2.01 -7.30
N ILE A 10 9.88 1.50 -7.92
CA ILE A 10 9.28 0.21 -7.55
C ILE A 10 10.26 -0.93 -7.86
N LYS A 11 10.84 -0.94 -9.04
CA LYS A 11 11.77 -1.99 -9.48
C LYS A 11 13.01 -2.07 -8.60
N GLU A 12 13.55 -0.93 -8.22
CA GLU A 12 14.77 -0.83 -7.40
C GLU A 12 14.50 -0.97 -5.90
N VAL A 13 13.27 -1.31 -5.52
CA VAL A 13 12.87 -1.51 -4.12
C VAL A 13 13.05 -0.25 -3.25
N ARG A 14 13.05 0.92 -3.87
CA ARG A 14 13.03 2.20 -3.12
C ARG A 14 11.67 2.45 -2.49
N ILE A 15 10.61 1.92 -3.12
CA ILE A 15 9.26 1.92 -2.57
C ILE A 15 9.02 0.51 -2.02
N GLN A 16 8.76 0.40 -0.72
CA GLN A 16 8.59 -0.87 -0.02
C GLN A 16 7.24 -0.93 0.69
N GLY A 17 6.78 -2.18 0.94
CA GLY A 17 5.50 -2.43 1.57
C GLY A 17 4.39 -2.59 0.53
N ALA A 18 3.53 -3.61 0.70
CA ALA A 18 2.51 -3.95 -0.29
C ALA A 18 1.58 -2.78 -0.60
N GLU A 19 1.10 -2.08 0.42
CA GLU A 19 0.19 -0.94 0.25
C GLU A 19 0.90 0.26 -0.38
N ASN A 20 2.14 0.53 0.01
CA ASN A 20 2.91 1.64 -0.56
C ASN A 20 3.21 1.41 -2.04
N VAL A 21 3.52 0.18 -2.42
CA VAL A 21 3.71 -0.21 -3.82
C VAL A 21 2.40 -0.05 -4.60
N ALA A 22 1.27 -0.45 -4.03
CA ALA A 22 -0.04 -0.29 -4.66
C ALA A 22 -0.40 1.18 -4.85
N ILE A 23 -0.15 2.02 -3.85
CA ILE A 23 -0.39 3.47 -3.93
C ILE A 23 0.48 4.09 -5.04
N ALA A 24 1.76 3.74 -5.08
CA ALA A 24 2.66 4.23 -6.12
C ALA A 24 2.20 3.78 -7.52
N ALA A 25 1.77 2.53 -7.65
CA ALA A 25 1.26 2.00 -8.92
C ALA A 25 -0.01 2.71 -9.38
N LEU A 26 -0.92 3.02 -8.46
CA LEU A 26 -2.14 3.78 -8.79
C LEU A 26 -1.80 5.19 -9.25
N ASN A 27 -0.85 5.85 -8.59
CA ASN A 27 -0.39 7.17 -9.01
C ASN A 27 0.26 7.13 -10.39
N ALA A 28 1.08 6.12 -10.67
CA ALA A 28 1.68 5.92 -11.98
C ALA A 28 0.61 5.67 -13.06
N TYR A 29 -0.37 4.82 -12.76
CA TYR A 29 -1.46 4.54 -13.67
C TYR A 29 -2.29 5.79 -13.97
N SER A 30 -2.51 6.67 -13.00
CA SER A 30 -3.24 7.91 -13.22
C SER A 30 -2.51 8.84 -14.20
N LEU A 31 -1.18 8.77 -14.25
CA LEU A 31 -0.37 9.54 -15.20
C LEU A 31 -0.39 8.97 -16.61
N ASN A 32 -0.61 7.67 -16.73
CA ASN A 32 -0.63 6.95 -18.01
C ASN A 32 -1.64 5.80 -17.96
N PRO A 33 -2.95 6.10 -18.11
CA PRO A 33 -4.01 5.09 -17.92
C PRO A 33 -4.20 4.20 -19.14
N THR A 34 -3.23 3.37 -19.43
CA THR A 34 -3.25 2.43 -20.57
C THR A 34 -3.09 0.98 -20.07
N ARG A 35 -3.50 0.03 -20.93
CA ARG A 35 -3.30 -1.40 -20.65
C ARG A 35 -1.82 -1.76 -20.58
N GLU A 36 -1.01 -1.13 -21.43
CA GLU A 36 0.44 -1.32 -21.44
C GLU A 36 1.07 -0.88 -20.12
N ALA A 37 0.61 0.25 -19.57
CA ALA A 37 1.05 0.73 -18.28
C ALA A 37 0.74 -0.26 -17.17
N VAL A 38 -0.47 -0.84 -17.17
CA VAL A 38 -0.87 -1.85 -16.18
C VAL A 38 0.01 -3.09 -16.28
N LYS A 39 0.24 -3.58 -17.50
CA LYS A 39 1.12 -4.74 -17.71
C LYS A 39 2.53 -4.48 -17.20
N LYS A 40 3.06 -3.30 -17.47
CA LYS A 40 4.39 -2.93 -17.00
C LYS A 40 4.46 -2.87 -15.49
N LEU A 41 3.48 -2.23 -14.84
CA LEU A 41 3.43 -2.10 -13.38
C LEU A 41 3.34 -3.47 -12.70
N ILE A 42 2.50 -4.36 -13.20
CA ILE A 42 2.37 -5.72 -12.66
C ILE A 42 3.69 -6.49 -12.81
N SER A 43 4.38 -6.33 -13.95
CA SER A 43 5.64 -7.03 -14.20
C SER A 43 6.77 -6.62 -13.25
N LEU A 44 6.70 -5.44 -12.64
CA LEU A 44 7.71 -4.99 -11.67
C LEU A 44 7.65 -5.75 -10.35
N ARG A 45 6.47 -6.20 -9.97
CA ARG A 45 6.20 -6.95 -8.73
C ARG A 45 5.12 -8.00 -8.99
N PRO A 46 5.43 -9.07 -9.76
CA PRO A 46 4.39 -10.03 -10.20
C PRO A 46 3.76 -10.82 -9.06
N THR A 47 4.39 -10.89 -7.90
CA THR A 47 3.89 -11.61 -6.75
C THR A 47 3.17 -10.74 -5.72
N GLU A 48 2.90 -9.47 -6.03
CA GLU A 48 2.23 -8.53 -5.14
C GLU A 48 0.72 -8.47 -5.44
N PRO A 49 -0.13 -9.20 -4.67
CA PRO A 49 -1.58 -9.21 -4.94
C PRO A 49 -2.23 -7.85 -4.74
N CYS A 50 -1.78 -7.06 -3.77
CA CYS A 50 -2.34 -5.74 -3.48
C CYS A 50 -2.22 -4.80 -4.69
N LEU A 51 -1.04 -4.75 -5.31
CA LEU A 51 -0.80 -3.96 -6.52
C LEU A 51 -1.72 -4.40 -7.66
N ARG A 52 -1.77 -5.70 -7.91
CA ARG A 52 -2.58 -6.28 -8.99
C ARG A 52 -4.06 -5.99 -8.79
N ASN A 53 -4.57 -6.19 -7.58
CA ASN A 53 -5.97 -5.97 -7.28
C ASN A 53 -6.34 -4.49 -7.35
N ALA A 54 -5.48 -3.60 -6.89
CA ALA A 54 -5.70 -2.16 -6.97
C ALA A 54 -5.79 -1.69 -8.43
N LEU A 55 -4.88 -2.14 -9.28
CA LEU A 55 -4.90 -1.80 -10.71
C LEU A 55 -6.11 -2.38 -11.44
N LYS A 56 -6.50 -3.60 -11.10
CA LYS A 56 -7.70 -4.24 -11.67
C LYS A 56 -8.95 -3.43 -11.32
N PHE A 57 -9.08 -2.99 -10.09
CA PHE A 57 -10.19 -2.15 -9.65
C PHE A 57 -10.17 -0.79 -10.36
N ALA A 58 -9.00 -0.16 -10.48
CA ALA A 58 -8.86 1.15 -11.13
C ALA A 58 -9.20 1.11 -12.62
N GLN A 59 -8.97 -0.02 -13.30
CA GLN A 59 -9.29 -0.16 -14.72
C GLN A 59 -10.79 -0.18 -15.01
N GLN A 60 -11.62 -0.50 -14.03
CA GLN A 60 -13.08 -0.60 -14.21
C GLN A 60 -13.72 0.77 -14.41
N ASP A 61 -13.21 1.80 -13.73
CA ASP A 61 -13.72 3.17 -13.82
C ASP A 61 -12.62 4.13 -13.36
N LYS A 62 -12.48 5.26 -14.05
CA LYS A 62 -11.47 6.26 -13.68
C LYS A 62 -11.66 6.83 -12.27
N HIS A 63 -12.88 6.86 -11.75
CA HIS A 63 -13.15 7.30 -10.38
C HIS A 63 -12.62 6.32 -9.34
N ASN A 64 -12.39 5.08 -9.71
CA ASN A 64 -11.89 4.05 -8.82
C ASN A 64 -10.46 4.29 -8.36
N ILE A 65 -9.68 5.09 -9.10
CA ILE A 65 -8.32 5.47 -8.67
C ILE A 65 -8.39 6.22 -7.35
N SER A 66 -9.23 7.25 -7.24
CA SER A 66 -9.41 8.01 -6.01
C SER A 66 -9.96 7.16 -4.88
N LEU A 67 -10.93 6.29 -5.18
CA LEU A 67 -11.51 5.38 -4.19
C LEU A 67 -10.47 4.40 -3.65
N ALA A 68 -9.67 3.82 -4.53
CA ALA A 68 -8.63 2.88 -4.13
C ALA A 68 -7.54 3.55 -3.29
N LEU A 69 -7.08 4.74 -3.69
CA LEU A 69 -6.10 5.51 -2.94
C LEU A 69 -6.60 5.84 -1.54
N SER A 70 -7.83 6.33 -1.44
CA SER A 70 -8.44 6.66 -0.16
C SER A 70 -8.57 5.43 0.73
N HIS A 71 -9.01 4.29 0.18
CA HIS A 71 -9.13 3.04 0.92
C HIS A 71 -7.77 2.57 1.47
N LEU A 72 -6.74 2.58 0.64
CA LEU A 72 -5.41 2.14 1.05
C LEU A 72 -4.82 3.04 2.14
N GLU A 73 -4.97 4.35 1.99
CA GLU A 73 -4.48 5.30 2.99
C GLU A 73 -5.22 5.16 4.32
N ASN A 74 -6.54 4.98 4.30
CA ASN A 74 -7.35 4.84 5.50
C ASN A 74 -7.19 3.48 6.17
N SER A 75 -6.87 2.42 5.42
CA SER A 75 -6.73 1.08 5.97
C SER A 75 -5.60 0.98 6.99
N PHE A 76 -4.51 1.71 6.81
CA PHE A 76 -3.43 1.76 7.79
C PHE A 76 -3.93 2.21 9.17
N ASP A 77 -4.66 3.32 9.19
CA ASP A 77 -5.17 3.89 10.44
C ASP A 77 -6.26 3.03 11.05
N ASN A 78 -7.16 2.49 10.23
CA ASN A 78 -8.24 1.64 10.70
C ASN A 78 -7.71 0.35 11.33
N VAL A 79 -6.76 -0.31 10.69
CA VAL A 79 -6.13 -1.52 11.24
C VAL A 79 -5.37 -1.18 12.53
N ALA A 80 -4.64 -0.08 12.55
CA ALA A 80 -3.90 0.34 13.74
C ALA A 80 -4.82 0.58 14.92
N LYS A 81 -5.96 1.23 14.73
CA LYS A 81 -6.95 1.50 15.77
C LYS A 81 -7.56 0.21 16.33
N ILE A 82 -7.87 -0.74 15.46
CA ILE A 82 -8.48 -2.01 15.87
C ILE A 82 -7.44 -2.90 16.55
N ALA A 83 -6.29 -3.07 15.94
CA ALA A 83 -5.26 -3.98 16.41
C ALA A 83 -4.60 -3.49 17.71
N SER A 84 -4.43 -2.17 17.90
CA SER A 84 -3.84 -1.62 19.11
C SER A 84 -4.64 -1.96 20.36
N LYS A 85 -5.95 -2.15 20.23
CA LYS A 85 -6.82 -2.54 21.35
C LYS A 85 -6.56 -3.97 21.84
N LYS A 86 -5.87 -4.78 21.05
CA LYS A 86 -5.48 -6.14 21.43
C LYS A 86 -4.18 -6.19 22.23
N ILE A 87 -3.46 -5.06 22.31
CA ILE A 87 -2.19 -4.96 23.03
C ILE A 87 -2.47 -4.41 24.42
N GLU A 88 -2.11 -5.17 25.45
CA GLU A 88 -2.30 -4.82 26.85
C GLU A 88 -0.95 -4.63 27.54
N ASP A 89 -0.96 -3.91 28.68
CA ASP A 89 0.23 -3.70 29.48
C ASP A 89 0.85 -5.04 29.89
N GLY A 90 2.16 -5.11 29.82
CA GLY A 90 2.90 -6.31 30.19
C GLY A 90 3.05 -7.34 29.08
N MET A 91 2.37 -7.15 27.96
CA MET A 91 2.53 -8.05 26.82
C MET A 91 3.86 -7.83 26.11
N THR A 92 4.46 -8.93 25.65
CA THR A 92 5.61 -8.91 24.75
C THR A 92 5.10 -9.04 23.33
N VAL A 93 5.43 -8.07 22.47
CA VAL A 93 4.99 -8.07 21.07
C VAL A 93 6.12 -8.56 20.19
N TYR A 94 5.88 -9.69 19.50
CA TYR A 94 6.82 -10.23 18.52
C TYR A 94 6.44 -9.76 17.13
N THR A 95 7.40 -9.18 16.41
CA THR A 95 7.18 -8.71 15.04
C THR A 95 8.01 -9.52 14.06
N HIS A 96 7.41 -9.79 12.90
CA HIS A 96 8.04 -10.47 11.79
C HIS A 96 8.03 -9.52 10.61
N CYS A 97 9.18 -9.26 10.02
CA CYS A 97 9.41 -8.30 8.95
C CYS A 97 9.00 -6.84 9.28
N HIS A 98 9.35 -5.92 8.40
CA HIS A 98 9.05 -4.49 8.55
C HIS A 98 7.76 -4.15 7.81
N SER A 99 6.66 -4.03 8.54
CA SER A 99 5.34 -3.70 7.99
C SER A 99 4.88 -2.33 8.47
N THR A 100 4.42 -1.49 7.55
CA THR A 100 3.84 -0.18 7.89
C THR A 100 2.62 -0.34 8.79
N THR A 101 1.77 -1.32 8.52
CA THR A 101 0.58 -1.62 9.33
C THR A 101 0.95 -1.96 10.77
N VAL A 102 1.95 -2.83 10.95
CA VAL A 102 2.43 -3.21 12.27
C VAL A 102 3.05 -2.02 13.00
N THR A 103 3.88 -1.25 12.32
CA THR A 103 4.51 -0.05 12.88
C THR A 103 3.46 0.95 13.37
N ARG A 104 2.44 1.23 12.57
CA ARG A 104 1.35 2.14 12.94
C ARG A 104 0.53 1.61 14.11
N THR A 105 0.31 0.29 14.16
CA THR A 105 -0.40 -0.35 15.26
C THR A 105 0.37 -0.16 16.58
N LEU A 106 1.69 -0.36 16.58
CA LEU A 106 2.52 -0.19 17.78
C LEU A 106 2.56 1.27 18.23
N ILE A 107 2.66 2.22 17.31
CA ILE A 107 2.61 3.64 17.62
C ILE A 107 1.26 4.01 18.26
N GLN A 108 0.17 3.51 17.71
CA GLN A 108 -1.18 3.76 18.23
C GLN A 108 -1.32 3.19 19.66
N ALA A 109 -0.83 1.98 19.90
CA ALA A 109 -0.85 1.36 21.21
C ALA A 109 -0.06 2.19 22.24
N LYS A 110 1.09 2.74 21.83
CA LYS A 110 1.91 3.61 22.67
C LYS A 110 1.18 4.89 23.06
N LYS A 111 0.45 5.49 22.11
CA LYS A 111 -0.34 6.72 22.35
C LYS A 111 -1.50 6.48 23.30
N GLU A 112 -2.08 5.31 23.28
CA GLU A 112 -3.21 4.94 24.14
C GLU A 112 -2.77 4.53 25.56
N GLY A 113 -1.48 4.41 25.76
CA GLY A 113 -0.92 3.98 27.03
C GLY A 113 -0.69 2.51 27.07
#